data_70c9338bb7c225c0e87221fdb4b6651a
#
_entry.id   70c9338bb7c225c0e87221fdb4b6651a
#
_cell.length_a   1.000
_cell.length_b   1.000
_cell.length_c   1.000
_cell.angle_alpha   90.00
_cell.angle_beta   90.00
_cell.angle_gamma   90.00
#
_symmetry.space_group_name_H-M   'P 1'
#
loop_
_entity.id
_entity.type
_entity.pdbx_description
1 polymer ?
#
loop_
_entity_poly.entity_id
_entity_poly.type
_entity_poly.pdbx_seq_one_letter_code
_entity_poly.pdbx_strand_id
1 'polypeptide(L)'
;MLKPFYARRGLPGLVPALAPSAEQWQSLFTLYIIAAVIVGGAVFVMFFYFLAKYRRKPGTAEPKDAPRVGVMEERGNPALAAILTALLVSLFFGLTLNTFALNAFLQNPPNDPNALYVDVIGFQWGWRFVYPNARELIGELRVPVLNSTCTPAVRGCWSGTVVLNITSADVFHSFGIALLKIKRDAIPGRINQAWFVAEKVDIYPEAIRCYELCGTGHALMIADLLVLSADNFHDWYLTGP
;
A
#
# COMPACT_ATOMS: atom_id res chain seq x y z
N MET A 1 8.44 26.29 16.16
CA MET A 1 6.98 26.07 16.23
C MET A 1 6.67 24.88 15.35
N LEU A 2 6.56 23.69 15.94
CA LEU A 2 6.20 22.46 15.22
C LEU A 2 4.71 22.50 14.90
N LYS A 3 4.36 22.67 13.62
CA LYS A 3 2.97 22.47 13.19
C LYS A 3 2.65 20.98 13.31
N PRO A 4 1.55 20.59 13.96
CA PRO A 4 1.23 19.18 14.13
C PRO A 4 0.90 18.55 12.77
N PHE A 5 1.73 17.59 12.36
CA PHE A 5 1.64 16.80 11.13
C PHE A 5 0.34 15.96 11.02
N TYR A 6 -0.45 15.87 12.09
CA TYR A 6 -1.66 15.06 12.17
C TYR A 6 -2.97 15.82 12.00
N ALA A 7 -2.98 17.05 11.51
CA ALA A 7 -4.21 17.86 11.40
C ALA A 7 -5.16 17.48 10.24
N ARG A 8 -4.89 16.42 9.48
CA ARG A 8 -5.87 15.84 8.56
C ARG A 8 -6.09 14.37 8.91
N ARG A 9 -6.86 14.13 9.97
CA ARG A 9 -7.46 12.81 10.20
C ARG A 9 -8.59 12.61 9.18
N GLY A 10 -8.21 12.34 7.93
CA GLY A 10 -9.09 11.67 6.98
C GLY A 10 -9.13 10.18 7.32
N LEU A 11 -10.23 9.52 6.99
CA LEU A 11 -10.35 8.06 7.07
C LEU A 11 -9.17 7.40 6.32
N PRO A 12 -8.64 6.26 6.81
CA PRO A 12 -7.63 5.51 6.09
C PRO A 12 -8.12 5.24 4.66
N GLY A 13 -7.39 5.72 3.65
CA GLY A 13 -7.80 5.62 2.26
C GLY A 13 -8.23 6.96 1.60
N LEU A 14 -8.48 8.02 2.38
CA LEU A 14 -8.84 9.36 1.87
C LEU A 14 -7.66 10.35 1.87
N VAL A 15 -6.44 9.88 2.08
CA VAL A 15 -5.23 10.71 1.91
C VAL A 15 -5.04 10.93 0.41
N PRO A 16 -4.87 12.17 -0.07
CA PRO A 16 -4.57 12.43 -1.46
C PRO A 16 -3.37 11.59 -1.90
N ALA A 17 -3.49 10.91 -3.03
CA ALA A 17 -2.37 10.20 -3.61
C ALA A 17 -1.27 11.21 -3.99
N LEU A 18 -0.03 10.86 -3.71
CA LEU A 18 1.13 11.69 -4.02
C LEU A 18 1.89 11.19 -5.25
N ALA A 19 1.44 10.07 -5.81
CA ALA A 19 2.05 9.42 -6.96
C ALA A 19 1.04 8.55 -7.71
N PRO A 20 1.21 8.31 -9.02
CA PRO A 20 0.31 7.46 -9.82
C PRO A 20 0.15 6.05 -9.26
N SER A 21 1.21 5.47 -8.70
CA SER A 21 1.17 4.15 -8.03
C SER A 21 0.25 4.13 -6.82
N ALA A 22 0.21 5.23 -6.06
CA ALA A 22 -0.68 5.37 -4.91
C ALA A 22 -2.15 5.54 -5.34
N GLU A 23 -2.41 6.24 -6.44
CA GLU A 23 -3.77 6.38 -7.00
C GLU A 23 -4.34 5.05 -7.49
N GLN A 24 -3.54 4.25 -8.20
CA GLN A 24 -3.96 2.93 -8.67
C GLN A 24 -4.26 1.99 -7.49
N TRP A 25 -3.43 2.02 -6.46
CA TRP A 25 -3.69 1.28 -5.23
C TRP A 25 -5.01 1.74 -4.57
N GLN A 26 -5.22 3.05 -4.49
CA GLN A 26 -6.43 3.63 -3.90
C GLN A 26 -7.69 3.25 -4.67
N SER A 27 -7.63 3.22 -5.99
CA SER A 27 -8.75 2.81 -6.86
C SER A 27 -9.13 1.35 -6.62
N LEU A 28 -8.14 0.46 -6.57
CA LEU A 28 -8.36 -0.95 -6.26
C LEU A 28 -8.94 -1.13 -4.85
N PHE A 29 -8.38 -0.45 -3.84
CA PHE A 29 -8.88 -0.51 -2.47
C PHE A 29 -10.34 -0.08 -2.38
N THR A 30 -10.72 1.00 -3.08
CA THR A 30 -12.10 1.49 -3.14
C THR A 30 -13.03 0.44 -3.75
N LEU A 31 -12.61 -0.22 -4.82
CA LEU A 31 -13.37 -1.32 -5.44
C LEU A 31 -13.63 -2.47 -4.46
N TYR A 32 -12.60 -2.87 -3.67
CA TYR A 32 -12.76 -3.89 -2.64
C TYR A 32 -13.74 -3.47 -1.54
N ILE A 33 -13.70 -2.22 -1.09
CA ILE A 33 -14.63 -1.69 -0.08
C ILE A 33 -16.07 -1.70 -0.61
N ILE A 34 -16.29 -1.27 -1.86
CA ILE A 34 -17.62 -1.29 -2.47
C ILE A 34 -18.15 -2.73 -2.52
N ALA A 35 -17.35 -3.67 -3.02
CA ALA A 35 -17.73 -5.08 -3.07
C ALA A 35 -18.04 -5.65 -1.68
N ALA A 36 -17.21 -5.35 -0.68
CA ALA A 36 -17.39 -5.78 0.70
C ALA A 36 -18.67 -5.22 1.33
N VAL A 37 -18.99 -3.95 1.09
CA VAL A 37 -20.22 -3.31 1.60
C VAL A 37 -21.46 -3.92 0.96
N ILE A 38 -21.45 -4.19 -0.35
CA ILE A 38 -22.59 -4.79 -1.04
C ILE A 38 -22.82 -6.23 -0.53
N VAL A 39 -21.80 -7.07 -0.56
CA VAL A 39 -21.92 -8.49 -0.17
C VAL A 39 -22.17 -8.60 1.33
N GLY A 40 -21.40 -7.91 2.14
CA GLY A 40 -21.54 -7.90 3.60
C GLY A 40 -22.90 -7.34 4.03
N GLY A 41 -23.34 -6.24 3.42
CA GLY A 41 -24.66 -5.66 3.68
C GLY A 41 -25.79 -6.65 3.39
N ALA A 42 -25.76 -7.35 2.24
CA ALA A 42 -26.73 -8.38 1.90
C ALA A 42 -26.75 -9.51 2.94
N VAL A 43 -25.57 -9.98 3.36
CA VAL A 43 -25.44 -11.04 4.38
C VAL A 43 -25.99 -10.56 5.73
N PHE A 44 -25.66 -9.34 6.18
CA PHE A 44 -26.19 -8.80 7.43
C PHE A 44 -27.70 -8.60 7.40
N VAL A 45 -28.26 -8.09 6.30
CA VAL A 45 -29.72 -7.94 6.15
C VAL A 45 -30.41 -9.31 6.26
N MET A 46 -29.92 -10.33 5.55
CA MET A 46 -30.44 -11.69 5.66
C MET A 46 -30.32 -12.26 7.06
N PHE A 47 -29.18 -12.07 7.70
CA PHE A 47 -28.92 -12.55 9.06
C PHE A 47 -29.91 -11.97 10.07
N PHE A 48 -30.07 -10.64 10.10
CA PHE A 48 -31.03 -10.00 11.00
C PHE A 48 -32.47 -10.31 10.66
N TYR A 49 -32.81 -10.44 9.37
CA TYR A 49 -34.13 -10.91 8.95
C TYR A 49 -34.46 -12.29 9.54
N PHE A 50 -33.52 -13.25 9.43
CA PHE A 50 -33.74 -14.59 9.97
C PHE A 50 -33.78 -14.61 11.50
N LEU A 51 -32.94 -13.84 12.17
CA LEU A 51 -32.99 -13.68 13.63
C LEU A 51 -34.35 -13.14 14.08
N ALA A 52 -34.90 -12.14 13.40
CA ALA A 52 -36.21 -11.58 13.73
C ALA A 52 -37.33 -12.57 13.42
N LYS A 53 -37.30 -13.20 12.24
CA LYS A 53 -38.36 -14.10 11.76
C LYS A 53 -38.45 -15.39 12.57
N TYR A 54 -37.31 -15.97 12.90
CA TYR A 54 -37.24 -17.29 13.58
C TYR A 54 -36.95 -17.18 15.07
N ARG A 55 -37.03 -15.96 15.63
CA ARG A 55 -36.87 -15.75 17.08
C ARG A 55 -37.93 -16.55 17.84
N ARG A 56 -37.50 -17.48 18.69
CA ARG A 56 -38.39 -18.22 19.58
C ARG A 56 -38.98 -17.29 20.64
N LYS A 57 -40.31 -17.27 20.73
CA LYS A 57 -41.01 -16.53 21.82
C LYS A 57 -41.01 -17.42 23.09
N PRO A 58 -40.81 -16.83 24.29
CA PRO A 58 -40.96 -17.59 25.54
C PRO A 58 -42.34 -18.23 25.62
N GLY A 59 -42.42 -19.51 26.01
CA GLY A 59 -43.67 -20.24 26.13
C GLY A 59 -44.25 -20.87 24.87
N THR A 60 -43.58 -20.74 23.71
CA THR A 60 -43.99 -21.50 22.50
C THR A 60 -43.56 -22.96 22.61
N ALA A 61 -44.52 -23.88 22.44
CA ALA A 61 -44.24 -25.31 22.36
C ALA A 61 -43.28 -25.61 21.21
N GLU A 62 -42.45 -26.64 21.38
CA GLU A 62 -41.60 -27.10 20.28
C GLU A 62 -42.45 -27.52 19.07
N PRO A 63 -42.10 -27.09 17.85
CA PRO A 63 -42.81 -27.55 16.66
C PRO A 63 -42.74 -29.08 16.60
N LYS A 64 -43.88 -29.71 16.34
CA LYS A 64 -43.93 -31.20 16.24
C LYS A 64 -43.02 -31.73 15.12
N ASP A 65 -42.71 -30.90 14.17
CA ASP A 65 -41.86 -31.16 12.98
C ASP A 65 -40.46 -30.54 13.10
N ALA A 66 -39.96 -30.33 14.35
CA ALA A 66 -38.59 -29.82 14.52
C ALA A 66 -37.61 -30.84 13.90
N PRO A 67 -36.70 -30.39 13.01
CA PRO A 67 -35.75 -31.29 12.39
C PRO A 67 -34.89 -31.95 13.46
N ARG A 68 -34.80 -33.26 13.43
CA ARG A 68 -33.94 -34.04 14.33
C ARG A 68 -32.48 -33.78 13.95
N VAL A 69 -31.65 -33.58 14.95
CA VAL A 69 -30.22 -33.40 14.75
C VAL A 69 -29.68 -34.58 13.91
N GLY A 70 -29.11 -34.27 12.74
CA GLY A 70 -28.49 -35.24 11.84
C GLY A 70 -29.34 -35.68 10.64
N VAL A 71 -30.60 -35.24 10.50
CA VAL A 71 -31.43 -35.52 9.33
C VAL A 71 -31.60 -34.25 8.49
N MET A 72 -30.90 -34.14 7.37
CA MET A 72 -31.10 -33.07 6.39
C MET A 72 -32.15 -33.52 5.35
N GLU A 73 -33.43 -33.25 5.63
CA GLU A 73 -34.52 -33.56 4.69
C GLU A 73 -34.79 -32.42 3.67
N GLU A 74 -34.37 -31.18 3.98
CA GLU A 74 -34.59 -30.05 3.08
C GLU A 74 -33.46 -29.89 2.08
N ARG A 75 -33.74 -30.16 0.83
CA ARG A 75 -32.88 -29.79 -0.30
C ARG A 75 -33.17 -28.33 -0.66
N GLY A 76 -32.19 -27.44 -0.42
CA GLY A 76 -32.26 -26.08 -0.94
C GLY A 76 -32.41 -26.05 -2.47
N ASN A 77 -32.71 -24.90 -3.02
CA ASN A 77 -32.78 -24.75 -4.48
C ASN A 77 -31.36 -24.81 -5.09
N PRO A 78 -30.98 -25.88 -5.80
CA PRO A 78 -29.63 -26.05 -6.34
C PRO A 78 -29.30 -25.02 -7.43
N ALA A 79 -30.30 -24.56 -8.19
CA ALA A 79 -30.09 -23.53 -9.19
C ALA A 79 -29.73 -22.17 -8.55
N LEU A 80 -30.45 -21.78 -7.49
CA LEU A 80 -30.12 -20.56 -6.75
C LEU A 80 -28.72 -20.64 -6.12
N ALA A 81 -28.37 -21.77 -5.50
CA ALA A 81 -27.05 -21.99 -4.95
C ALA A 81 -25.95 -21.89 -6.03
N ALA A 82 -26.16 -22.50 -7.19
CA ALA A 82 -25.23 -22.44 -8.31
C ALA A 82 -25.05 -21.00 -8.84
N ILE A 83 -26.15 -20.24 -8.99
CA ILE A 83 -26.09 -18.84 -9.44
C ILE A 83 -25.33 -17.98 -8.43
N LEU A 84 -25.63 -18.07 -7.14
CA LEU A 84 -24.93 -17.31 -6.09
C LEU A 84 -23.45 -17.67 -6.04
N THR A 85 -23.12 -18.95 -6.14
CA THR A 85 -21.72 -19.40 -6.19
C THR A 85 -21.01 -18.84 -7.41
N ALA A 86 -21.63 -18.91 -8.59
CA ALA A 86 -21.05 -18.38 -9.83
C ALA A 86 -20.82 -16.86 -9.75
N LEU A 87 -21.76 -16.11 -9.18
CA LEU A 87 -21.61 -14.65 -8.95
C LEU A 87 -20.45 -14.34 -7.99
N LEU A 88 -20.34 -15.04 -6.88
CA LEU A 88 -19.25 -14.84 -5.92
C LEU A 88 -17.89 -15.24 -6.50
N VAL A 89 -17.82 -16.36 -7.21
CA VAL A 89 -16.59 -16.80 -7.88
C VAL A 89 -16.17 -15.80 -8.94
N SER A 90 -17.09 -15.29 -9.77
CA SER A 90 -16.75 -14.30 -10.80
C SER A 90 -16.32 -12.97 -10.20
N LEU A 91 -16.95 -12.51 -9.11
CA LEU A 91 -16.52 -11.33 -8.36
C LEU A 91 -15.10 -11.51 -7.79
N PHE A 92 -14.88 -12.62 -7.10
CA PHE A 92 -13.56 -12.93 -6.52
C PHE A 92 -12.47 -13.03 -7.59
N PHE A 93 -12.76 -13.70 -8.71
CA PHE A 93 -11.83 -13.83 -9.83
C PHE A 93 -11.48 -12.47 -10.44
N GLY A 94 -12.48 -11.61 -10.67
CA GLY A 94 -12.28 -10.26 -11.18
C GLY A 94 -11.41 -9.40 -10.25
N LEU A 95 -11.69 -9.42 -8.94
CA LEU A 95 -10.87 -8.72 -7.96
C LEU A 95 -9.43 -9.24 -7.92
N THR A 96 -9.26 -10.57 -8.00
CA THR A 96 -7.95 -11.23 -8.00
C THR A 96 -7.12 -10.82 -9.22
N LEU A 97 -7.71 -10.83 -10.43
CA LEU A 97 -7.01 -10.40 -11.64
C LEU A 97 -6.54 -8.93 -11.56
N ASN A 98 -7.38 -8.03 -11.04
CA ASN A 98 -7.00 -6.64 -10.83
C ASN A 98 -5.85 -6.51 -9.82
N THR A 99 -5.87 -7.31 -8.75
CA THR A 99 -4.79 -7.34 -7.76
C THR A 99 -3.46 -7.80 -8.36
N PHE A 100 -3.49 -8.87 -9.18
CA PHE A 100 -2.28 -9.35 -9.87
C PHE A 100 -1.75 -8.31 -10.84
N ALA A 101 -2.60 -7.64 -11.61
CA ALA A 101 -2.19 -6.60 -12.55
C ALA A 101 -1.54 -5.42 -11.81
N LEU A 102 -2.14 -4.93 -10.72
CA LEU A 102 -1.56 -3.86 -9.90
C LEU A 102 -0.24 -4.30 -9.25
N ASN A 103 -0.18 -5.52 -8.70
CA ASN A 103 1.05 -6.02 -8.10
C ASN A 103 2.19 -6.14 -9.12
N ALA A 104 1.90 -6.61 -10.33
CA ALA A 104 2.88 -6.65 -11.42
C ALA A 104 3.38 -5.24 -11.76
N PHE A 105 2.49 -4.25 -11.84
CA PHE A 105 2.86 -2.86 -12.06
C PHE A 105 3.76 -2.31 -10.93
N LEU A 106 3.39 -2.52 -9.67
CA LEU A 106 4.15 -2.01 -8.52
C LEU A 106 5.52 -2.68 -8.33
N GLN A 107 5.70 -3.91 -8.82
CA GLN A 107 6.96 -4.63 -8.69
C GLN A 107 7.95 -4.35 -9.83
N ASN A 108 7.48 -3.84 -10.96
CA ASN A 108 8.32 -3.60 -12.12
C ASN A 108 8.49 -2.08 -12.33
N PRO A 109 9.64 -1.50 -12.00
CA PRO A 109 9.90 -0.11 -12.29
C PRO A 109 9.84 0.12 -13.81
N PRO A 110 9.37 1.29 -14.26
CA PRO A 110 9.37 1.63 -15.66
C PRO A 110 10.81 1.67 -16.20
N ASN A 111 10.99 1.29 -17.47
CA ASN A 111 12.28 1.42 -18.13
C ASN A 111 12.52 2.89 -18.50
N ASP A 112 13.00 3.65 -17.52
CA ASP A 112 13.25 5.08 -17.63
C ASP A 112 14.75 5.35 -17.49
N PRO A 113 15.46 5.75 -18.56
CA PRO A 113 16.89 5.99 -18.51
C PRO A 113 17.27 7.21 -17.65
N ASN A 114 16.31 8.08 -17.32
CA ASN A 114 16.49 9.24 -16.46
C ASN A 114 15.95 9.04 -15.05
N ALA A 115 15.65 7.78 -14.67
CA ALA A 115 15.24 7.45 -13.31
C ALA A 115 16.40 7.65 -12.33
N LEU A 116 16.07 8.11 -11.14
CA LEU A 116 17.01 8.17 -10.02
C LEU A 116 17.03 6.83 -9.29
N TYR A 117 18.18 6.16 -9.24
CA TYR A 117 18.39 4.96 -8.45
C TYR A 117 19.01 5.33 -7.11
N VAL A 118 18.42 4.91 -6.00
CA VAL A 118 18.93 5.14 -4.65
C VAL A 118 19.01 3.80 -3.91
N ASP A 119 20.17 3.48 -3.37
CA ASP A 119 20.33 2.34 -2.49
C ASP A 119 19.88 2.71 -1.08
N VAL A 120 18.94 1.94 -0.55
CA VAL A 120 18.36 2.11 0.80
C VAL A 120 18.86 0.99 1.68
N ILE A 121 19.64 1.33 2.69
CA ILE A 121 20.27 0.38 3.60
C ILE A 121 19.71 0.59 5.00
N GLY A 122 18.91 -0.38 5.48
CA GLY A 122 18.46 -0.43 6.87
C GLY A 122 19.57 -0.85 7.81
N PHE A 123 19.64 -0.24 8.99
CA PHE A 123 20.51 -0.63 10.08
C PHE A 123 19.87 -0.27 11.43
N GLN A 124 20.33 -0.83 12.51
CA GLN A 124 19.77 -0.59 13.84
C GLN A 124 20.29 0.74 14.45
N TRP A 125 19.49 1.85 14.50
CA TRP A 125 18.09 1.94 14.05
C TRP A 125 17.92 3.17 13.18
N GLY A 126 18.20 3.04 11.89
CA GLY A 126 18.14 4.14 10.93
C GLY A 126 18.11 3.66 9.48
N TRP A 127 18.00 4.63 8.59
CA TRP A 127 18.02 4.43 7.16
C TRP A 127 19.17 5.22 6.55
N ARG A 128 20.00 4.58 5.73
CA ARG A 128 21.04 5.20 4.92
C ARG A 128 20.60 5.16 3.47
N PHE A 129 20.76 6.27 2.79
CA PHE A 129 20.44 6.46 1.38
C PHE A 129 21.72 6.77 0.62
N VAL A 130 22.08 5.91 -0.34
CA VAL A 130 23.29 6.04 -1.17
C VAL A 130 22.89 6.36 -2.59
N TYR A 131 23.38 7.47 -3.11
CA TYR A 131 23.08 7.97 -4.44
C TYR A 131 24.13 7.54 -5.47
N PRO A 132 23.82 7.58 -6.80
CA PRO A 132 24.76 7.15 -7.85
C PRO A 132 26.11 7.91 -7.87
N ASN A 133 26.16 9.15 -7.35
CA ASN A 133 27.39 9.91 -7.19
C ASN A 133 28.17 9.59 -5.90
N ALA A 134 27.85 8.45 -5.25
CA ALA A 134 28.40 8.02 -3.97
C ALA A 134 28.10 8.95 -2.78
N ARG A 135 27.16 9.89 -2.93
CA ARG A 135 26.69 10.70 -1.79
C ARG A 135 25.82 9.83 -0.89
N GLU A 136 26.02 9.99 0.42
CA GLU A 136 25.24 9.29 1.43
C GLU A 136 24.48 10.29 2.32
N LEU A 137 23.24 9.96 2.64
CA LEU A 137 22.43 10.63 3.66
C LEU A 137 21.93 9.62 4.68
N ILE A 138 21.82 10.03 5.93
CA ILE A 138 21.21 9.22 7.00
C ILE A 138 19.99 9.97 7.52
N GLY A 139 18.84 9.26 7.60
CA GLY A 139 17.59 9.82 8.14
C GLY A 139 16.85 10.76 7.20
N GLU A 140 17.32 10.96 5.96
CA GLU A 140 16.68 11.84 4.99
C GLU A 140 16.85 11.32 3.56
N LEU A 141 15.74 11.15 2.83
CA LEU A 141 15.72 10.81 1.42
C LEU A 141 15.32 12.04 0.60
N ARG A 142 16.21 12.51 -0.26
CA ARG A 142 15.94 13.61 -1.21
C ARG A 142 15.68 13.06 -2.59
N VAL A 143 14.59 13.50 -3.23
CA VAL A 143 14.21 13.05 -4.57
C VAL A 143 13.74 14.22 -5.42
N PRO A 144 13.90 14.16 -6.77
CA PRO A 144 13.35 15.15 -7.65
C PRO A 144 11.84 14.96 -7.82
N VAL A 145 11.10 16.07 -7.99
CA VAL A 145 9.71 16.04 -8.42
C VAL A 145 9.62 15.60 -9.89
N LEU A 146 8.47 15.07 -10.29
CA LEU A 146 8.15 14.74 -11.69
C LEU A 146 8.51 15.89 -12.61
N ASN A 147 9.35 15.60 -13.60
CA ASN A 147 9.77 16.56 -14.61
C ASN A 147 9.45 16.03 -16.01
N SER A 148 8.30 16.42 -16.54
CA SER A 148 7.83 16.01 -17.87
C SER A 148 8.67 16.56 -19.02
N THR A 149 9.55 17.54 -18.78
CA THR A 149 10.47 18.09 -19.79
C THR A 149 11.76 17.28 -19.89
N CYS A 150 12.03 16.42 -18.90
CA CYS A 150 13.17 15.52 -18.90
C CYS A 150 12.88 14.31 -19.77
N THR A 151 13.40 14.33 -20.99
CA THR A 151 13.26 13.20 -21.93
C THR A 151 14.57 12.39 -22.02
N PRO A 152 14.54 11.14 -22.52
CA PRO A 152 15.74 10.33 -22.69
C PRO A 152 16.85 10.98 -23.52
N ALA A 153 16.52 11.97 -24.35
CA ALA A 153 17.48 12.72 -25.17
C ALA A 153 18.26 13.77 -24.35
N VAL A 154 17.76 14.18 -23.18
CA VAL A 154 18.37 15.20 -22.33
C VAL A 154 19.22 14.52 -21.26
N ARG A 155 20.54 14.56 -21.43
CA ARG A 155 21.47 14.00 -20.44
C ARG A 155 21.57 14.87 -19.21
N GLY A 156 21.67 14.23 -18.03
CA GLY A 156 21.88 14.92 -16.75
C GLY A 156 20.63 15.53 -16.13
N CYS A 157 19.43 15.23 -16.67
CA CYS A 157 18.19 15.55 -16.01
C CYS A 157 17.57 14.32 -15.33
N TRP A 158 16.71 14.55 -14.36
CA TRP A 158 15.95 13.53 -13.64
C TRP A 158 14.48 13.62 -14.02
N SER A 159 13.87 12.50 -14.43
CA SER A 159 12.45 12.43 -14.81
C SER A 159 11.49 12.60 -13.63
N GLY A 160 11.99 12.38 -12.42
CA GLY A 160 11.17 12.24 -11.21
C GLY A 160 10.78 10.80 -10.89
N THR A 161 11.09 9.84 -11.77
CA THR A 161 11.01 8.42 -11.44
C THR A 161 12.12 8.06 -10.46
N VAL A 162 11.75 7.49 -9.32
CA VAL A 162 12.70 7.06 -8.28
C VAL A 162 12.60 5.56 -8.11
N VAL A 163 13.72 4.89 -8.22
CA VAL A 163 13.87 3.44 -7.99
C VAL A 163 14.72 3.23 -6.74
N LEU A 164 14.17 2.53 -5.77
CA LEU A 164 14.83 2.22 -4.50
C LEU A 164 15.30 0.77 -4.52
N ASN A 165 16.60 0.55 -4.33
CA ASN A 165 17.19 -0.75 -4.08
C ASN A 165 17.33 -0.93 -2.58
N ILE A 166 16.51 -1.78 -1.99
CA ILE A 166 16.31 -1.86 -0.54
C ILE A 166 16.98 -3.12 0.02
N THR A 167 17.87 -2.94 0.98
CA THR A 167 18.59 -4.02 1.68
C THR A 167 18.82 -3.66 3.16
N SER A 168 19.45 -4.54 3.90
CA SER A 168 19.84 -4.31 5.29
C SER A 168 21.31 -4.64 5.52
N ALA A 169 21.95 -3.89 6.41
CA ALA A 169 23.34 -4.12 6.84
C ALA A 169 23.45 -5.10 8.03
N ASP A 170 22.38 -5.33 8.77
CA ASP A 170 22.42 -6.10 10.03
C ASP A 170 21.26 -7.11 10.15
N VAL A 171 20.08 -6.69 10.62
CA VAL A 171 18.93 -7.55 10.87
C VAL A 171 17.83 -7.30 9.86
N PHE A 172 16.74 -8.04 9.96
CA PHE A 172 15.56 -7.87 9.13
C PHE A 172 14.83 -6.57 9.49
N HIS A 173 14.58 -5.71 8.50
CA HIS A 173 13.76 -4.51 8.56
C HIS A 173 12.72 -4.53 7.46
N SER A 174 11.77 -3.60 7.48
CA SER A 174 10.86 -3.36 6.37
C SER A 174 10.71 -1.86 6.12
N PHE A 175 11.21 -1.42 4.98
CA PHE A 175 11.12 -0.03 4.54
C PHE A 175 9.70 0.30 4.08
N GLY A 176 9.14 1.41 4.53
CA GLY A 176 7.84 1.83 4.06
C GLY A 176 7.62 3.34 4.04
N ILE A 177 6.88 3.77 3.02
CA ILE A 177 6.39 5.15 2.84
C ILE A 177 4.87 5.05 2.66
N ALA A 178 4.12 5.19 3.75
CA ALA A 178 2.67 5.00 3.75
C ALA A 178 1.94 5.95 2.78
N LEU A 179 2.44 7.16 2.62
CA LEU A 179 1.90 8.17 1.69
C LEU A 179 1.96 7.70 0.23
N LEU A 180 3.00 6.96 -0.14
CA LEU A 180 3.22 6.42 -1.48
C LEU A 180 2.71 4.97 -1.63
N LYS A 181 2.13 4.39 -0.58
CA LYS A 181 1.69 2.99 -0.52
C LYS A 181 2.82 1.98 -0.79
N ILE A 182 4.03 2.36 -0.40
CA ILE A 182 5.23 1.51 -0.51
C ILE A 182 5.46 0.80 0.81
N LYS A 183 5.68 -0.50 0.73
CA LYS A 183 6.26 -1.34 1.79
C LYS A 183 7.10 -2.42 1.13
N ARG A 184 8.39 -2.52 1.51
CA ARG A 184 9.33 -3.53 1.03
C ARG A 184 10.27 -3.96 2.14
N ASP A 185 10.49 -5.26 2.25
CA ASP A 185 11.38 -5.81 3.25
C ASP A 185 12.85 -5.50 2.90
N ALA A 186 13.60 -5.08 3.92
CA ALA A 186 15.03 -4.86 3.86
C ALA A 186 15.73 -6.04 4.55
N ILE A 187 16.27 -6.95 3.73
CA ILE A 187 16.80 -8.25 4.17
C ILE A 187 18.31 -8.26 3.93
N PRO A 188 19.13 -8.68 4.92
CA PRO A 188 20.57 -8.83 4.72
C PRO A 188 20.89 -9.77 3.56
N GLY A 189 21.77 -9.35 2.67
CA GLY A 189 22.22 -10.14 1.52
C GLY A 189 21.21 -10.25 0.36
N ARG A 190 20.06 -9.57 0.44
CA ARG A 190 19.06 -9.52 -0.63
C ARG A 190 18.70 -8.08 -0.97
N ILE A 191 18.57 -7.78 -2.27
CA ILE A 191 18.07 -6.49 -2.76
C ILE A 191 16.63 -6.67 -3.21
N ASN A 192 15.73 -5.93 -2.60
CA ASN A 192 14.35 -5.77 -3.04
C ASN A 192 14.19 -4.40 -3.69
N GLN A 193 13.29 -4.28 -4.67
CA GLN A 193 13.05 -3.01 -5.35
C GLN A 193 11.66 -2.45 -5.05
N ALA A 194 11.59 -1.13 -4.96
CA ALA A 194 10.37 -0.35 -5.01
C ALA A 194 10.59 0.85 -5.92
N TRP A 195 9.52 1.43 -6.46
CA TRP A 195 9.62 2.62 -7.26
C TRP A 195 8.39 3.51 -7.06
N PHE A 196 8.58 4.80 -7.33
CA PHE A 196 7.51 5.79 -7.32
C PHE A 196 7.87 6.98 -8.19
N VAL A 197 6.88 7.84 -8.43
CA VAL A 197 7.05 9.15 -9.02
C VAL A 197 6.46 10.16 -8.04
N ALA A 198 7.21 11.18 -7.64
CA ALA A 198 6.75 12.21 -6.74
C ALA A 198 6.22 13.41 -7.53
N GLU A 199 4.92 13.71 -7.42
CA GLU A 199 4.26 14.74 -8.24
C GLU A 199 4.27 16.13 -7.61
N LYS A 200 4.61 16.24 -6.32
CA LYS A 200 4.51 17.51 -5.58
C LYS A 200 5.77 17.77 -4.78
N VAL A 201 6.33 18.97 -4.98
CA VAL A 201 7.43 19.50 -4.14
C VAL A 201 6.89 19.74 -2.74
N ASP A 202 7.45 19.05 -1.75
CA ASP A 202 7.09 19.21 -0.34
C ASP A 202 8.12 18.50 0.56
N ILE A 203 8.07 18.76 1.86
CA ILE A 203 8.83 18.05 2.88
C ILE A 203 7.85 17.22 3.69
N TYR A 204 8.11 15.93 3.79
CA TYR A 204 7.30 14.96 4.52
C TYR A 204 8.11 14.38 5.70
N PRO A 205 8.06 15.04 6.87
CA PRO A 205 8.79 14.58 8.05
C PRO A 205 8.30 13.20 8.50
N GLU A 206 9.22 12.35 8.92
CA GLU A 206 8.94 11.00 9.42
C GLU A 206 8.07 10.14 8.48
N ALA A 207 8.07 10.45 7.17
CA ALA A 207 7.27 9.72 6.20
C ALA A 207 7.75 8.30 5.95
N ILE A 208 9.05 8.07 6.19
CA ILE A 208 9.72 6.78 6.04
C ILE A 208 9.80 6.12 7.42
N ARG A 209 9.33 4.87 7.52
CA ARG A 209 9.30 4.12 8.77
C ARG A 209 9.70 2.67 8.57
N CYS A 210 10.22 2.06 9.64
CA CYS A 210 10.37 0.61 9.71
C CYS A 210 9.02 -0.05 10.04
N TYR A 211 8.67 -1.11 9.31
CA TYR A 211 7.42 -1.89 9.46
C TYR A 211 7.68 -3.35 9.86
N GLU A 212 8.90 -3.67 10.32
CA GLU A 212 9.26 -4.99 10.83
C GLU A 212 10.03 -4.85 12.14
N LEU A 213 9.65 -5.59 13.17
CA LEU A 213 10.29 -5.51 14.49
C LEU A 213 11.78 -5.85 14.40
N CYS A 214 12.64 -4.86 14.61
CA CYS A 214 14.08 -4.96 14.44
C CYS A 214 14.88 -4.68 15.74
N GLY A 215 14.24 -4.73 16.89
CA GLY A 215 14.85 -4.50 18.19
C GLY A 215 14.27 -3.30 18.94
N THR A 216 14.94 -2.89 20.03
CA THR A 216 14.43 -1.90 21.00
C THR A 216 14.20 -0.51 20.41
N GLY A 217 14.96 -0.10 19.40
CA GLY A 217 14.82 1.18 18.70
C GLY A 217 13.87 1.15 17.48
N HIS A 218 13.14 0.06 17.26
CA HIS A 218 12.24 -0.10 16.10
C HIS A 218 11.31 1.11 15.88
N ALA A 219 10.68 1.61 16.92
CA ALA A 219 9.74 2.73 16.80
C ALA A 219 10.41 4.08 16.45
N LEU A 220 11.73 4.18 16.64
CA LEU A 220 12.53 5.38 16.36
C LEU A 220 13.23 5.30 14.99
N MET A 221 13.11 4.19 14.28
CA MET A 221 13.70 3.98 12.97
C MET A 221 12.85 4.67 11.90
N ILE A 222 13.01 5.97 11.79
CA ILE A 222 12.29 6.89 10.92
C ILE A 222 13.26 7.66 10.02
N ALA A 223 12.74 8.22 8.92
CA ALA A 223 13.45 9.17 8.07
C ALA A 223 12.47 10.12 7.39
N ASP A 224 12.97 11.26 6.95
CA ASP A 224 12.23 12.27 6.21
C ASP A 224 12.26 11.98 4.70
N LEU A 225 11.21 12.36 3.99
CA LEU A 225 11.17 12.39 2.54
C LEU A 225 11.10 13.85 2.07
N LEU A 226 12.09 14.29 1.33
CA LEU A 226 12.15 15.62 0.72
C LEU A 226 12.00 15.51 -0.80
N VAL A 227 10.90 16.02 -1.31
CA VAL A 227 10.68 16.15 -2.76
C VAL A 227 11.08 17.56 -3.17
N LEU A 228 12.15 17.68 -3.93
CA LEU A 228 12.73 18.94 -4.37
C LEU A 228 12.29 19.26 -5.80
N SER A 229 12.30 20.57 -6.16
CA SER A 229 12.21 20.98 -7.56
C SER A 229 13.39 20.40 -8.36
N ALA A 230 13.23 20.26 -9.68
CA ALA A 230 14.28 19.71 -10.53
C ALA A 230 15.61 20.47 -10.36
N ASP A 231 15.55 21.81 -10.33
CA ASP A 231 16.73 22.65 -10.20
C ASP A 231 17.39 22.50 -8.81
N ASN A 232 16.59 22.56 -7.73
CA ASN A 232 17.11 22.41 -6.37
C ASN A 232 17.70 21.01 -6.14
N PHE A 233 17.09 19.96 -6.72
CA PHE A 233 17.64 18.62 -6.64
C PHE A 233 18.96 18.52 -7.43
N HIS A 234 19.02 19.08 -8.62
CA HIS A 234 20.21 19.09 -9.47
C HIS A 234 21.38 19.80 -8.77
N ASP A 235 21.14 21.00 -8.23
CA ASP A 235 22.14 21.78 -7.52
C ASP A 235 22.64 21.01 -6.29
N TRP A 236 21.73 20.51 -5.45
CA TRP A 236 22.11 19.69 -4.32
C TRP A 236 22.90 18.43 -4.73
N TYR A 237 22.47 17.76 -5.80
CA TYR A 237 23.12 16.53 -6.26
C TYR A 237 24.56 16.76 -6.73
N LEU A 238 24.84 17.90 -7.37
CA LEU A 238 26.16 18.23 -7.89
C LEU A 238 27.07 18.90 -6.87
N THR A 239 26.54 19.89 -6.12
CA THR A 239 27.38 20.76 -5.29
C THR A 239 27.48 20.35 -3.83
N GLY A 240 26.50 19.60 -3.35
CA GLY A 240 26.40 19.26 -1.93
C GLY A 240 25.61 20.28 -1.11
N PRO A 241 25.53 20.07 0.22
CA PRO A 241 24.87 21.00 1.13
C PRO A 241 25.59 22.31 1.17
#